data_d769db5b763c82ef31c93814102cd410
#
_entry.id   d769db5b763c82ef31c93814102cd410
#
_cell.length_a   1.000
_cell.length_b   1.000
_cell.length_c   1.000
_cell.angle_alpha   90.00
_cell.angle_beta   90.00
_cell.angle_gamma   90.00
#
_symmetry.space_group_name_H-M   'P 1'
#
loop_
_entity.id
_entity.type
_entity.pdbx_description
1 polymer ?
#
loop_
_entity_poly.entity_id
_entity_poly.type
_entity_poly.pdbx_seq_one_letter_code
_entity_poly.pdbx_strand_id
1 'polypeptide(L)'
;MSVAGEHGFTLLEMLVTLAIMALVAGIGFPVLSGAIAARALSDGTGDAVAALTAARAQARAQGATVTVALGTDGRTLGRVVLPAGVAVTWPGRGITFYGDGSADGGVVSLADARGRVRIMVAPATGRIVSAP
;
A
#
# COMPACT_ATOMS: atom_id res chain seq x y z
N MET A 1 18.31 -52.46 -33.44
CA MET A 1 17.63 -51.18 -33.78
C MET A 1 16.38 -51.13 -32.93
N SER A 2 16.42 -50.46 -31.80
CA SER A 2 15.23 -50.27 -30.94
C SER A 2 14.47 -49.02 -31.41
N VAL A 3 13.25 -49.24 -31.93
CA VAL A 3 12.33 -48.15 -32.26
C VAL A 3 11.75 -47.68 -30.93
N ALA A 4 12.21 -46.51 -30.45
CA ALA A 4 11.56 -45.83 -29.32
C ALA A 4 10.15 -45.44 -29.73
N GLY A 5 9.13 -46.05 -29.07
CA GLY A 5 7.73 -45.72 -29.30
C GLY A 5 7.47 -44.25 -28.95
N GLU A 6 7.15 -43.46 -29.91
CA GLU A 6 6.62 -42.11 -29.74
C GLU A 6 5.20 -42.23 -29.22
N HIS A 7 5.06 -42.12 -27.89
CA HIS A 7 3.74 -42.01 -27.27
C HIS A 7 3.21 -40.59 -27.52
N GLY A 8 2.44 -40.42 -28.59
CA GLY A 8 1.70 -39.21 -28.84
C GLY A 8 0.68 -38.97 -27.72
N PHE A 9 0.60 -37.72 -27.24
CA PHE A 9 -0.41 -37.29 -26.27
C PHE A 9 -1.82 -37.62 -26.81
N THR A 10 -2.64 -38.26 -25.99
CA THR A 10 -4.01 -38.54 -26.36
C THR A 10 -4.89 -37.29 -26.16
N LEU A 11 -5.95 -37.19 -26.96
CA LEU A 11 -6.91 -36.09 -26.86
C LEU A 11 -7.58 -36.07 -25.46
N LEU A 12 -7.76 -37.24 -24.84
CA LEU A 12 -8.26 -37.39 -23.50
C LEU A 12 -7.30 -36.81 -22.44
N GLU A 13 -6.00 -37.03 -22.60
CA GLU A 13 -4.96 -36.54 -21.68
C GLU A 13 -4.87 -35.03 -21.70
N MET A 14 -5.00 -34.43 -22.88
CA MET A 14 -5.08 -32.96 -23.06
C MET A 14 -6.35 -32.39 -22.40
N LEU A 15 -7.48 -33.06 -22.54
CA LEU A 15 -8.74 -32.65 -21.89
C LEU A 15 -8.64 -32.69 -20.38
N VAL A 16 -8.06 -33.75 -19.82
CA VAL A 16 -7.90 -33.93 -18.37
C VAL A 16 -6.89 -32.89 -17.82
N THR A 17 -5.78 -32.65 -18.51
CA THR A 17 -4.80 -31.64 -18.08
C THR A 17 -5.38 -30.23 -18.10
N LEU A 18 -6.16 -29.87 -19.12
CA LEU A 18 -6.87 -28.59 -19.19
C LEU A 18 -7.92 -28.47 -18.08
N ALA A 19 -8.65 -29.52 -17.78
CA ALA A 19 -9.64 -29.54 -16.69
C ALA A 19 -8.98 -29.34 -15.33
N ILE A 20 -7.83 -29.99 -15.07
CA ILE A 20 -7.06 -29.81 -13.83
C ILE A 20 -6.48 -28.40 -13.74
N MET A 21 -5.92 -27.87 -14.84
CA MET A 21 -5.44 -26.49 -14.87
C MET A 21 -6.54 -25.46 -14.60
N ALA A 22 -7.71 -25.65 -15.18
CA ALA A 22 -8.87 -24.79 -14.93
C ALA A 22 -9.32 -24.83 -13.47
N LEU A 23 -9.31 -26.01 -12.85
CA LEU A 23 -9.64 -26.18 -11.43
C LEU A 23 -8.63 -25.48 -10.52
N VAL A 24 -7.35 -25.70 -10.77
CA VAL A 24 -6.24 -25.07 -10.02
C VAL A 24 -6.28 -23.54 -10.15
N ALA A 25 -6.48 -23.03 -11.38
CA ALA A 25 -6.60 -21.60 -11.63
C ALA A 25 -7.84 -21.00 -10.93
N GLY A 26 -8.96 -21.71 -10.95
CA GLY A 26 -10.21 -21.27 -10.32
C GLY A 26 -10.12 -21.12 -8.79
N ILE A 27 -9.31 -21.92 -8.12
CA ILE A 27 -9.10 -21.85 -6.66
C ILE A 27 -7.93 -20.90 -6.32
N GLY A 28 -6.86 -20.93 -7.11
CA GLY A 28 -5.63 -20.18 -6.82
C GLY A 28 -5.77 -18.68 -7.00
N PHE A 29 -6.51 -18.24 -8.00
CA PHE A 29 -6.63 -16.82 -8.34
C PHE A 29 -7.28 -15.96 -7.24
N PRO A 30 -8.42 -16.33 -6.61
CA PRO A 30 -9.01 -15.55 -5.54
C PRO A 30 -8.16 -15.51 -4.26
N VAL A 31 -7.40 -16.57 -3.97
CA VAL A 31 -6.51 -16.60 -2.80
C VAL A 31 -5.34 -15.62 -3.01
N LEU A 32 -4.76 -15.58 -4.19
CA LEU A 32 -3.64 -14.70 -4.51
C LEU A 32 -4.06 -13.23 -4.54
N SER A 33 -5.18 -12.91 -5.18
CA SER A 33 -5.72 -11.54 -5.20
C SER A 33 -6.05 -11.04 -3.81
N GLY A 34 -6.55 -11.92 -2.95
CA GLY A 34 -6.82 -11.66 -1.54
C GLY A 34 -5.55 -11.32 -0.74
N ALA A 35 -4.46 -12.02 -0.97
CA ALA A 35 -3.19 -11.79 -0.30
C ALA A 35 -2.53 -10.47 -0.73
N ILE A 36 -2.61 -10.13 -2.02
CA ILE A 36 -2.10 -8.85 -2.55
C ILE A 36 -2.87 -7.67 -1.95
N ALA A 37 -4.20 -7.75 -1.92
CA ALA A 37 -5.03 -6.69 -1.32
C ALA A 37 -4.79 -6.54 0.19
N ALA A 38 -4.44 -7.63 0.92
CA ALA A 38 -4.13 -7.55 2.35
C ALA A 38 -2.87 -6.74 2.65
N ARG A 39 -1.92 -6.71 1.71
CA ARG A 39 -0.68 -5.95 1.86
C ARG A 39 -0.82 -4.48 1.53
N ALA A 40 -1.75 -4.10 0.67
CA ALA A 40 -1.91 -2.73 0.20
C ALA A 40 -2.11 -1.71 1.33
N LEU A 41 -2.93 -2.03 2.34
CA LEU A 41 -3.13 -1.14 3.50
C LEU A 41 -1.87 -1.03 4.37
N SER A 42 -1.16 -2.15 4.59
CA SER A 42 0.09 -2.17 5.36
C SER A 42 1.18 -1.37 4.64
N ASP A 43 1.37 -1.62 3.35
CA ASP A 43 2.36 -0.95 2.53
C ASP A 43 2.05 0.56 2.43
N GLY A 44 0.78 0.91 2.15
CA GLY A 44 0.33 2.30 2.13
C GLY A 44 0.51 3.01 3.48
N THR A 45 0.35 2.30 4.59
CA THR A 45 0.61 2.86 5.93
C THR A 45 2.11 3.11 6.11
N GLY A 46 2.96 2.16 5.73
CA GLY A 46 4.42 2.31 5.75
C GLY A 46 4.88 3.50 4.91
N ASP A 47 4.37 3.58 3.69
CA ASP A 47 4.67 4.67 2.75
C ASP A 47 4.25 6.04 3.30
N ALA A 48 3.06 6.13 3.89
CA ALA A 48 2.56 7.37 4.49
C ALA A 48 3.40 7.80 5.70
N VAL A 49 3.77 6.86 6.58
CA VAL A 49 4.66 7.13 7.73
C VAL A 49 6.04 7.57 7.24
N ALA A 50 6.58 6.92 6.21
CA ALA A 50 7.86 7.28 5.63
C ALA A 50 7.83 8.70 5.01
N ALA A 51 6.77 9.05 4.28
CA ALA A 51 6.58 10.37 3.71
C ALA A 51 6.54 11.48 4.77
N LEU A 52 5.76 11.26 5.84
CA LEU A 52 5.66 12.20 6.97
C LEU A 52 7.00 12.33 7.72
N THR A 53 7.68 11.21 7.94
CA THR A 53 8.99 11.19 8.61
C THR A 53 10.06 11.92 7.80
N ALA A 54 10.07 11.71 6.48
CA ALA A 54 10.98 12.41 5.56
C ALA A 54 10.71 13.92 5.55
N ALA A 55 9.45 14.34 5.52
CA ALA A 55 9.08 15.75 5.56
C ALA A 55 9.51 16.42 6.86
N ARG A 56 9.34 15.74 8.01
CA ARG A 56 9.84 16.22 9.31
C ARG A 56 11.36 16.36 9.34
N ALA A 57 12.06 15.35 8.82
CA ALA A 57 13.53 15.38 8.75
C ALA A 57 14.01 16.51 7.84
N GLN A 58 13.34 16.71 6.70
CA GLN A 58 13.63 17.81 5.77
C GLN A 58 13.41 19.17 6.41
N ALA A 59 12.28 19.37 7.12
CA ALA A 59 12.00 20.63 7.84
C ALA A 59 13.11 20.98 8.83
N ARG A 60 13.55 19.98 9.62
CA ARG A 60 14.65 20.15 10.58
C ARG A 60 15.99 20.43 9.92
N ALA A 61 16.31 19.72 8.85
CA ALA A 61 17.59 19.90 8.14
C ALA A 61 17.71 21.27 7.48
N GLN A 62 16.60 21.81 6.99
CA GLN A 62 16.55 23.12 6.31
C GLN A 62 16.23 24.28 7.26
N GLY A 63 15.83 24.02 8.50
CA GLY A 63 15.31 25.04 9.41
C GLY A 63 14.07 25.76 8.87
N ALA A 64 13.30 25.08 7.98
CA ALA A 64 12.21 25.67 7.22
C ALA A 64 10.93 24.85 7.40
N THR A 65 9.81 25.45 7.05
CA THR A 65 8.50 24.81 7.09
C THR A 65 8.29 23.89 5.89
N VAL A 66 7.87 22.66 6.12
CA VAL A 66 7.53 21.66 5.08
C VAL A 66 6.11 21.17 5.30
N THR A 67 5.24 21.36 4.30
CA THR A 67 3.85 20.89 4.36
C THR A 67 3.67 19.64 3.48
N VAL A 68 3.09 18.59 4.05
CA VAL A 68 2.64 17.40 3.33
C VAL A 68 1.14 17.52 3.13
N ALA A 69 0.70 17.55 1.88
CA ALA A 69 -0.70 17.65 1.53
C ALA A 69 -1.16 16.39 0.77
N LEU A 70 -2.45 16.10 0.86
CA LEU A 70 -3.09 15.09 0.03
C LEU A 70 -3.34 15.68 -1.36
N GLY A 71 -2.93 14.97 -2.40
CA GLY A 71 -3.18 15.34 -3.79
C GLY A 71 -4.68 15.32 -4.14
N THR A 72 -5.04 16.01 -5.19
CA THR A 72 -6.42 16.08 -5.70
C THR A 72 -6.94 14.73 -6.19
N ASP A 73 -6.05 13.79 -6.47
CA ASP A 73 -6.35 12.40 -6.81
C ASP A 73 -6.76 11.54 -5.61
N GLY A 74 -6.68 12.08 -4.38
CA GLY A 74 -6.98 11.39 -3.14
C GLY A 74 -6.01 10.24 -2.79
N ARG A 75 -4.90 10.11 -3.52
CA ARG A 75 -3.93 9.01 -3.38
C ARG A 75 -2.49 9.46 -3.23
N THR A 76 -2.16 10.65 -3.68
CA THR A 76 -0.79 11.18 -3.57
C THR A 76 -0.63 11.90 -2.24
N LEU A 77 0.34 11.48 -1.44
CA LEU A 77 0.71 12.10 -0.18
C LEU A 77 2.09 12.74 -0.31
N GLY A 78 2.13 14.05 -0.50
CA GLY A 78 3.37 14.74 -0.83
C GLY A 78 3.97 14.24 -2.14
N ARG A 79 5.01 13.40 -2.07
CA ARG A 79 5.68 12.78 -3.23
C ARG A 79 5.41 11.29 -3.38
N VAL A 80 4.65 10.70 -2.48
CA VAL A 80 4.37 9.25 -2.44
C VAL A 80 2.98 8.98 -2.97
N VAL A 81 2.86 8.04 -3.90
CA VAL A 81 1.58 7.57 -4.43
C VAL A 81 1.20 6.29 -3.69
N LEU A 82 0.08 6.32 -2.99
CA LEU A 82 -0.41 5.20 -2.22
C LEU A 82 -0.95 4.08 -3.12
N PRO A 83 -0.88 2.81 -2.68
CA PRO A 83 -1.38 1.68 -3.44
C PRO A 83 -2.85 1.81 -3.84
N ALA A 84 -3.23 1.17 -4.94
CA ALA A 84 -4.61 1.12 -5.37
C ALA A 84 -5.49 0.42 -4.34
N GLY A 85 -6.73 0.92 -4.14
CA GLY A 85 -7.68 0.35 -3.18
C GLY A 85 -7.55 0.87 -1.75
N VAL A 86 -6.56 1.72 -1.46
CA VAL A 86 -6.44 2.42 -0.17
C VAL A 86 -7.05 3.81 -0.30
N ALA A 87 -8.10 4.06 0.48
CA ALA A 87 -8.71 5.36 0.60
C ALA A 87 -8.02 6.15 1.72
N VAL A 88 -7.71 7.41 1.46
CA VAL A 88 -7.09 8.31 2.44
C VAL A 88 -8.12 9.35 2.88
N THR A 89 -8.31 9.47 4.17
CA THR A 89 -9.05 10.58 4.75
C THR A 89 -8.08 11.48 5.50
N TRP A 90 -8.07 12.74 5.11
CA TRP A 90 -7.17 13.75 5.65
C TRP A 90 -7.98 14.90 6.21
N PRO A 91 -7.76 15.32 7.48
CA PRO A 91 -8.39 16.51 8.01
C PRO A 91 -7.61 17.76 7.58
N GLY A 92 -8.26 18.66 6.85
CA GLY A 92 -7.68 19.94 6.50
C GLY A 92 -6.79 19.96 5.25
N ARG A 93 -5.92 20.95 5.15
CA ARG A 93 -5.10 21.25 3.96
C ARG A 93 -3.75 20.51 3.92
N GLY A 94 -3.41 19.75 4.94
CA GLY A 94 -2.12 19.07 5.06
C GLY A 94 -1.61 19.02 6.48
N ILE A 95 -0.48 18.36 6.69
CA ILE A 95 0.29 18.42 7.94
C ILE A 95 1.56 19.22 7.66
N THR A 96 1.77 20.21 8.48
CA THR A 96 2.92 21.12 8.39
C THR A 96 3.93 20.80 9.47
N PHE A 97 5.17 20.55 9.09
CA PHE A 97 6.31 20.38 9.99
C PHE A 97 7.14 21.66 10.01
N TYR A 98 7.63 22.02 11.18
CA TYR A 98 8.45 23.22 11.40
C TYR A 98 9.92 22.86 11.58
N GLY A 99 10.81 23.84 11.41
CA GLY A 99 12.25 23.63 11.49
C GLY A 99 12.76 23.15 12.85
N ASP A 100 12.02 23.36 13.94
CA ASP A 100 12.30 22.81 15.27
C ASP A 100 11.89 21.34 15.42
N GLY A 101 11.19 20.79 14.42
CA GLY A 101 10.69 19.43 14.40
C GLY A 101 9.30 19.24 15.00
N SER A 102 8.63 20.31 15.43
CA SER A 102 7.21 20.32 15.78
C SER A 102 6.32 20.23 14.54
N ALA A 103 5.02 20.09 14.72
CA ALA A 103 4.04 20.09 13.63
C ALA A 103 2.75 20.80 14.06
N ASP A 104 1.90 21.14 13.10
CA ASP A 104 0.52 21.57 13.40
C ASP A 104 -0.37 20.41 13.90
N GLY A 105 0.12 19.19 13.71
CA GLY A 105 -0.56 17.99 14.15
C GLY A 105 -1.70 17.55 13.24
N GLY A 106 -2.21 16.36 13.50
CA GLY A 106 -3.35 15.84 12.76
C GLY A 106 -3.45 14.31 12.77
N VAL A 107 -4.53 13.81 12.18
CA VAL A 107 -4.78 12.37 12.03
C VAL A 107 -5.04 12.05 10.57
N VAL A 108 -4.22 11.18 10.01
CA VAL A 108 -4.42 10.60 8.68
C VAL A 108 -5.09 9.25 8.87
N SER A 109 -6.18 8.99 8.19
CA SER A 109 -6.81 7.67 8.18
C SER A 109 -6.64 7.03 6.81
N LEU A 110 -6.07 5.83 6.78
CA LEU A 110 -6.02 4.96 5.62
C LEU A 110 -7.01 3.82 5.83
N ALA A 111 -7.81 3.53 4.82
CA ALA A 111 -8.80 2.46 4.89
C ALA A 111 -8.86 1.69 3.57
N ASP A 112 -9.12 0.39 3.69
CA ASP A 112 -9.48 -0.48 2.57
C ASP A 112 -10.74 -1.28 2.92
N ALA A 113 -11.11 -2.26 2.09
CA ALA A 113 -12.27 -3.12 2.33
C ALA A 113 -12.16 -4.00 3.60
N ARG A 114 -10.99 -4.10 4.22
CA ARG A 114 -10.68 -5.00 5.33
C ARG A 114 -10.46 -4.29 6.64
N GLY A 115 -10.09 -3.01 6.63
CA GLY A 115 -9.81 -2.30 7.85
C GLY A 115 -9.43 -0.84 7.67
N ARG A 116 -9.05 -0.26 8.78
CA ARG A 116 -8.63 1.15 8.85
C ARG A 116 -7.42 1.26 9.75
N VAL A 117 -6.45 2.07 9.34
CA VAL A 117 -5.29 2.47 10.16
C VAL A 117 -5.29 3.98 10.29
N ARG A 118 -4.97 4.46 11.48
CA ARG A 118 -4.84 5.89 11.78
C ARG A 118 -3.37 6.21 12.07
N ILE A 119 -2.87 7.24 11.42
CA ILE A 119 -1.53 7.80 11.67
C ILE A 119 -1.73 9.14 12.36
N MET A 120 -1.29 9.23 13.59
CA MET A 120 -1.36 10.46 14.39
C MET A 120 -0.02 11.17 14.36
N VAL A 121 -0.06 12.48 14.12
CA VAL A 121 1.09 13.37 14.25
C VAL A 121 0.86 14.29 15.44
N ALA A 122 1.72 14.18 16.45
CA ALA A 122 1.61 15.00 17.66
C ALA A 122 2.09 16.43 17.39
N PRO A 123 1.31 17.47 17.77
CA PRO A 123 1.65 18.85 17.42
C PRO A 123 3.00 19.30 17.98
N ALA A 124 3.18 19.24 19.29
CA ALA A 124 4.35 19.80 19.96
C ALA A 124 5.69 19.13 19.60
N THR A 125 5.65 17.85 19.18
CA THR A 125 6.86 17.06 18.95
C THR A 125 7.04 16.61 17.53
N GLY A 126 6.01 16.72 16.70
CA GLY A 126 5.97 16.13 15.35
C GLY A 126 6.11 14.60 15.35
N ARG A 127 5.85 13.94 16.51
CA ARG A 127 5.96 12.48 16.62
C ARG A 127 4.85 11.81 15.81
N ILE A 128 5.24 10.84 15.00
CA ILE A 128 4.33 10.09 14.12
C ILE A 128 4.11 8.71 14.74
N VAL A 129 2.84 8.33 14.94
CA VAL A 129 2.43 7.05 15.51
C VAL A 129 1.29 6.49 14.68
N SER A 130 1.42 5.23 14.25
CA SER A 130 0.33 4.50 13.59
C SER A 130 -0.39 3.60 14.59
N ALA A 131 -1.72 3.55 14.51
CA ALA A 131 -2.58 2.69 15.29
C ALA A 131 -3.68 2.10 14.40
N PRO A 132 -4.08 0.84 14.63
CA PRO A 132 -5.18 0.21 13.91
C PRO A 132 -6.53 0.86 14.19
#